data_8a61c55db58330e08c79fab11f0a934e
#
_entry.id   8a61c55db58330e08c79fab11f0a934e
#
_cell.length_a   1.000
_cell.length_b   1.000
_cell.length_c   1.000
_cell.angle_alpha   90.00
_cell.angle_beta   90.00
_cell.angle_gamma   90.00
#
_symmetry.space_group_name_H-M   'P 1'
#
loop_
_entity.id
_entity.type
_entity.pdbx_description
1 polymer ?
#
loop_
_entity_poly.entity_id
_entity_poly.type
_entity_poly.pdbx_seq_one_letter_code
_entity_poly.pdbx_strand_id
1 'polypeptide(L)'
;MTSNANSGASNDAYATLYQRFRWQVPAEFNIADACCGRWARERPEALAIHCEHENGAASRHSYGELQRTANRLSNLLTSLGVQRGERVAVVMPQRFETAVAHMAIFQLGAVAMPLSMLFGPDALEFRLNDSAARVAIVDESAITALLEARGNCPGLSHVIAVAGAAGQGDLDWTAAIGQQDASFTARITKADEAALLVYTSGTTGPPKGALIPHRALIGNLTGFVCSQNWFDGDDTVFWSPADWAWTGGLMDALLPTLYFGRQ
;
A
#
# COMPACT_ATOMS: atom_id res chain seq x y z
N MET A 1 67.35 -6.84 13.31
CA MET A 1 66.12 -6.05 13.41
C MET A 1 65.26 -6.39 12.21
N THR A 2 64.38 -7.35 12.35
CA THR A 2 63.45 -7.80 11.28
C THR A 2 62.09 -7.18 11.56
N SER A 3 61.68 -6.21 10.75
CA SER A 3 60.34 -5.61 10.83
C SER A 3 59.33 -6.57 10.27
N ASN A 4 58.53 -7.16 11.13
CA ASN A 4 57.29 -7.83 10.74
C ASN A 4 56.28 -6.80 10.22
N ALA A 5 56.18 -6.67 8.91
CA ALA A 5 55.04 -5.99 8.31
C ALA A 5 53.81 -6.91 8.48
N ASN A 6 53.02 -6.59 9.48
CA ASN A 6 51.71 -7.20 9.69
C ASN A 6 50.78 -6.70 8.59
N SER A 7 50.68 -7.45 7.47
CA SER A 7 49.69 -7.21 6.44
C SER A 7 48.33 -7.61 6.99
N GLY A 8 47.74 -6.70 7.77
CA GLY A 8 46.34 -6.79 8.12
C GLY A 8 45.51 -6.69 6.85
N ALA A 9 45.09 -7.83 6.32
CA ALA A 9 44.00 -7.85 5.35
C ALA A 9 42.81 -7.22 6.07
N SER A 10 42.51 -6.00 5.73
CA SER A 10 41.26 -5.34 6.17
C SER A 10 40.15 -6.23 5.67
N ASN A 11 39.48 -6.88 6.59
CA ASN A 11 38.29 -7.66 6.27
C ASN A 11 37.22 -6.65 5.85
N ASP A 12 37.21 -6.25 4.57
CA ASP A 12 36.28 -5.29 4.03
C ASP A 12 34.88 -5.92 4.05
N ALA A 13 34.15 -5.63 5.13
CA ALA A 13 32.81 -6.12 5.33
C ALA A 13 31.87 -5.72 4.19
N TYR A 14 32.07 -4.53 3.60
CA TYR A 14 31.30 -4.07 2.45
C TYR A 14 31.56 -4.95 1.23
N ALA A 15 32.83 -5.17 0.87
CA ALA A 15 33.19 -6.02 -0.27
C ALA A 15 32.63 -7.44 -0.10
N THR A 16 32.70 -8.00 1.10
CA THR A 16 32.17 -9.32 1.41
C THR A 16 30.64 -9.36 1.25
N LEU A 17 29.92 -8.38 1.80
CA LEU A 17 28.47 -8.29 1.66
C LEU A 17 28.06 -8.09 0.18
N TYR A 18 28.71 -7.18 -0.54
CA TYR A 18 28.44 -6.90 -1.94
C TYR A 18 28.60 -8.13 -2.82
N GLN A 19 29.64 -8.93 -2.59
CA GLN A 19 29.88 -10.15 -3.37
C GLN A 19 28.91 -11.29 -3.04
N ARG A 20 28.46 -11.40 -1.78
CA ARG A 20 27.62 -12.50 -1.30
C ARG A 20 26.14 -12.22 -1.36
N PHE A 21 25.73 -10.95 -1.32
CA PHE A 21 24.32 -10.59 -1.32
C PHE A 21 23.62 -11.01 -2.61
N ARG A 22 22.49 -11.67 -2.46
CA ARG A 22 21.59 -12.02 -3.55
C ARG A 22 20.16 -11.81 -3.09
N TRP A 23 19.35 -11.18 -3.94
CA TRP A 23 17.93 -11.05 -3.69
C TRP A 23 17.25 -12.41 -3.69
N GLN A 24 16.48 -12.69 -2.63
CA GLN A 24 15.66 -13.90 -2.52
C GLN A 24 14.22 -13.52 -2.90
N VAL A 25 13.92 -13.60 -4.19
CA VAL A 25 12.59 -13.26 -4.71
C VAL A 25 11.86 -14.55 -5.06
N PRO A 26 10.77 -14.91 -4.35
CA PRO A 26 9.92 -16.05 -4.69
C PRO A 26 9.29 -15.87 -6.08
N ALA A 27 9.00 -16.94 -6.79
CA ALA A 27 8.28 -16.87 -8.06
C ALA A 27 6.86 -16.34 -7.87
N GLU A 28 6.22 -16.73 -6.76
CA GLU A 28 4.92 -16.26 -6.32
C GLU A 28 5.10 -15.37 -5.08
N PHE A 29 4.57 -14.18 -5.13
CA PHE A 29 4.63 -13.23 -4.04
C PHE A 29 3.47 -12.25 -4.11
N ASN A 30 2.74 -12.10 -3.01
CA ASN A 30 1.68 -11.12 -2.86
C ASN A 30 1.96 -10.22 -1.66
N ILE A 31 1.99 -8.90 -1.88
CA ILE A 31 2.25 -7.91 -0.81
C ILE A 31 1.24 -8.04 0.33
N ALA A 32 -0.05 -8.27 0.02
CA ALA A 32 -1.07 -8.38 1.07
C ALA A 32 -0.85 -9.61 1.97
N ASP A 33 -0.47 -10.76 1.41
CA ASP A 33 -0.16 -11.93 2.23
C ASP A 33 1.09 -11.70 3.08
N ALA A 34 2.13 -11.11 2.49
CA ALA A 34 3.39 -10.84 3.18
C ALA A 34 3.26 -9.78 4.29
N CYS A 35 2.40 -8.76 4.11
CA CYS A 35 2.25 -7.64 5.03
C CYS A 35 1.08 -7.81 6.02
N CYS A 36 0.09 -8.63 5.70
CA CYS A 36 -1.12 -8.78 6.51
C CYS A 36 -1.53 -10.24 6.70
N GLY A 37 -1.75 -10.99 5.62
CA GLY A 37 -2.35 -12.32 5.67
C GLY A 37 -1.60 -13.29 6.57
N ARG A 38 -0.27 -13.39 6.44
CA ARG A 38 0.53 -14.26 7.31
C ARG A 38 0.45 -13.86 8.78
N TRP A 39 0.50 -12.57 9.10
CA TRP A 39 0.43 -12.09 10.47
C TRP A 39 -0.96 -12.26 11.08
N ALA A 40 -2.01 -12.08 10.28
CA ALA A 40 -3.38 -12.38 10.72
C ALA A 40 -3.60 -13.86 11.06
N ARG A 41 -2.85 -14.79 10.42
CA ARG A 41 -2.86 -16.22 10.76
C ARG A 41 -1.99 -16.53 11.99
N GLU A 42 -0.81 -15.93 12.10
CA GLU A 42 0.18 -16.23 13.13
C GLU A 42 -0.07 -15.48 14.43
N ARG A 43 -0.43 -14.19 14.34
CA ARG A 43 -0.59 -13.28 15.49
C ARG A 43 -1.77 -12.32 15.26
N PRO A 44 -3.04 -12.83 15.16
CA PRO A 44 -4.21 -12.02 14.81
C PRO A 44 -4.46 -10.83 15.71
N GLU A 45 -4.09 -10.93 17.01
CA GLU A 45 -4.30 -9.86 17.99
C GLU A 45 -3.13 -8.85 18.05
N ALA A 46 -2.02 -9.12 17.35
CA ALA A 46 -0.92 -8.17 17.29
C ALA A 46 -1.37 -6.88 16.59
N LEU A 47 -0.92 -5.75 17.12
CA LEU A 47 -1.27 -4.43 16.60
C LEU A 47 -0.59 -4.21 15.24
N ALA A 48 -1.38 -3.79 14.26
CA ALA A 48 -0.92 -3.48 12.90
C ALA A 48 -0.91 -1.97 12.65
N ILE A 49 -1.99 -1.27 13.02
CA ILE A 49 -2.16 0.16 12.77
C ILE A 49 -2.59 0.86 14.07
N HIS A 50 -1.87 1.92 14.40
CA HIS A 50 -2.25 2.86 15.43
C HIS A 50 -2.54 4.21 14.76
N CYS A 51 -3.78 4.68 14.86
CA CYS A 51 -4.19 5.98 14.33
C CYS A 51 -4.37 6.95 15.49
N GLU A 52 -3.77 8.12 15.36
CA GLU A 52 -4.04 9.27 16.23
C GLU A 52 -4.73 10.35 15.40
N HIS A 53 -5.81 10.90 15.94
CA HIS A 53 -6.61 11.94 15.28
C HIS A 53 -6.31 13.30 15.90
N GLU A 54 -6.48 14.38 15.12
CA GLU A 54 -6.24 15.76 15.57
C GLU A 54 -7.04 16.16 16.83
N ASN A 55 -8.19 15.56 17.04
CA ASN A 55 -9.02 15.76 18.23
C ASN A 55 -8.51 15.01 19.48
N GLY A 56 -7.37 14.33 19.39
CA GLY A 56 -6.77 13.54 20.47
C GLY A 56 -7.38 12.14 20.65
N ALA A 57 -8.36 11.74 19.82
CA ALA A 57 -8.84 10.36 19.83
C ALA A 57 -7.80 9.44 19.16
N ALA A 58 -7.67 8.22 19.66
CA ALA A 58 -6.82 7.21 19.08
C ALA A 58 -7.60 5.93 18.80
N SER A 59 -7.24 5.24 17.74
CA SER A 59 -7.76 3.91 17.42
C SER A 59 -6.62 2.93 17.18
N ARG A 60 -6.85 1.66 17.52
CA ARG A 60 -5.88 0.59 17.41
C ARG A 60 -6.51 -0.58 16.67
N HIS A 61 -5.83 -1.05 15.63
CA HIS A 61 -6.32 -2.09 14.75
C HIS A 61 -5.32 -3.24 14.66
N SER A 62 -5.78 -4.44 14.98
CA SER A 62 -4.96 -5.64 14.93
C SER A 62 -4.80 -6.16 13.49
N TYR A 63 -3.81 -7.04 13.26
CA TYR A 63 -3.64 -7.73 11.98
C TYR A 63 -4.88 -8.54 11.60
N GLY A 64 -5.53 -9.17 12.58
CA GLY A 64 -6.79 -9.88 12.35
C GLY A 64 -7.92 -8.98 11.89
N GLU A 65 -8.03 -7.77 12.47
CA GLU A 65 -9.02 -6.78 12.05
C GLU A 65 -8.71 -6.26 10.64
N LEU A 66 -7.44 -5.88 10.38
CA LEU A 66 -7.00 -5.42 9.07
C LEU A 66 -7.33 -6.46 7.98
N GLN A 67 -7.01 -7.73 8.21
CA GLN A 67 -7.28 -8.80 7.26
C GLN A 67 -8.78 -9.02 7.04
N ARG A 68 -9.59 -9.09 8.11
CA ARG A 68 -11.04 -9.28 7.96
C ARG A 68 -11.69 -8.14 7.18
N THR A 69 -11.26 -6.90 7.46
CA THR A 69 -11.80 -5.72 6.76
C THR A 69 -11.34 -5.70 5.29
N ALA A 70 -10.08 -6.07 5.03
CA ALA A 70 -9.57 -6.22 3.67
C ALA A 70 -10.32 -7.32 2.89
N ASN A 71 -10.64 -8.44 3.54
CA ASN A 71 -11.44 -9.51 2.92
C ASN A 71 -12.82 -9.00 2.47
N ARG A 72 -13.51 -8.26 3.34
CA ARG A 72 -14.81 -7.65 3.02
C ARG A 72 -14.70 -6.70 1.82
N LEU A 73 -13.69 -5.86 1.81
CA LEU A 73 -13.47 -4.94 0.68
C LEU A 73 -13.10 -5.69 -0.61
N SER A 74 -12.32 -6.77 -0.54
CA SER A 74 -12.02 -7.59 -1.73
C SER A 74 -13.28 -8.24 -2.31
N ASN A 75 -14.17 -8.73 -1.45
CA ASN A 75 -15.47 -9.25 -1.88
C ASN A 75 -16.32 -8.16 -2.55
N LEU A 76 -16.36 -6.95 -1.96
CA LEU A 76 -17.06 -5.81 -2.56
C LEU A 76 -16.47 -5.47 -3.93
N LEU A 77 -15.15 -5.28 -4.03
CA LEU A 77 -14.49 -4.96 -5.30
C LEU A 77 -14.75 -6.04 -6.36
N THR A 78 -14.76 -7.32 -5.96
CA THR A 78 -15.13 -8.43 -6.85
C THR A 78 -16.56 -8.32 -7.33
N SER A 79 -17.52 -8.00 -6.46
CA SER A 79 -18.93 -7.80 -6.82
C SER A 79 -19.16 -6.61 -7.74
N LEU A 80 -18.30 -5.58 -7.65
CA LEU A 80 -18.28 -4.42 -8.56
C LEU A 80 -17.56 -4.72 -9.88
N GLY A 81 -17.11 -5.96 -10.08
CA GLY A 81 -16.51 -6.44 -11.32
C GLY A 81 -15.03 -6.13 -11.49
N VAL A 82 -14.32 -5.73 -10.42
CA VAL A 82 -12.87 -5.50 -10.49
C VAL A 82 -12.14 -6.82 -10.75
N GLN A 83 -11.34 -6.85 -11.80
CA GLN A 83 -10.57 -8.01 -12.23
C GLN A 83 -9.08 -7.85 -11.88
N ARG A 84 -8.36 -8.98 -11.95
CA ARG A 84 -6.89 -9.00 -11.83
C ARG A 84 -6.26 -8.03 -12.81
N GLY A 85 -5.32 -7.22 -12.34
CA GLY A 85 -4.61 -6.23 -13.14
C GLY A 85 -5.38 -4.93 -13.39
N GLU A 86 -6.66 -4.83 -13.01
CA GLU A 86 -7.40 -3.57 -13.11
C GLU A 86 -7.01 -2.60 -12.00
N ARG A 87 -7.14 -1.30 -12.26
CA ARG A 87 -6.72 -0.23 -11.33
C ARG A 87 -7.88 0.20 -10.46
N VAL A 88 -7.56 0.34 -9.18
CA VAL A 88 -8.45 0.93 -8.18
C VAL A 88 -7.76 2.15 -7.59
N ALA A 89 -8.36 3.31 -7.75
CA ALA A 89 -7.84 4.56 -7.19
C ALA A 89 -8.10 4.62 -5.68
N VAL A 90 -7.10 5.07 -4.92
CA VAL A 90 -7.19 5.30 -3.47
C VAL A 90 -6.81 6.76 -3.23
N VAL A 91 -7.81 7.60 -2.92
CA VAL A 91 -7.66 9.07 -2.79
C VAL A 91 -7.99 9.44 -1.35
N MET A 92 -7.10 9.05 -0.44
CA MET A 92 -7.28 9.19 1.00
C MET A 92 -5.93 9.45 1.69
N PRO A 93 -5.93 10.17 2.83
CA PRO A 93 -4.73 10.32 3.67
C PRO A 93 -4.36 9.00 4.36
N GLN A 94 -3.33 9.07 5.22
CA GLN A 94 -2.96 7.97 6.11
C GLN A 94 -4.07 7.72 7.12
N ARG A 95 -4.77 6.59 6.98
CA ARG A 95 -5.82 6.13 7.87
C ARG A 95 -6.00 4.62 7.77
N PHE A 96 -6.73 4.02 8.68
CA PHE A 96 -6.95 2.57 8.69
C PHE A 96 -7.55 2.07 7.36
N GLU A 97 -8.56 2.77 6.84
CA GLU A 97 -9.24 2.39 5.60
C GLU A 97 -8.31 2.44 4.38
N THR A 98 -7.31 3.32 4.39
CA THR A 98 -6.28 3.38 3.33
C THR A 98 -5.40 2.14 3.36
N ALA A 99 -4.97 1.68 4.55
CA ALA A 99 -4.24 0.43 4.69
C ALA A 99 -5.10 -0.78 4.25
N VAL A 100 -6.37 -0.82 4.66
CA VAL A 100 -7.34 -1.84 4.23
C VAL A 100 -7.48 -1.86 2.71
N ALA A 101 -7.61 -0.69 2.08
CA ALA A 101 -7.76 -0.58 0.63
C ALA A 101 -6.56 -1.21 -0.11
N HIS A 102 -5.34 -0.90 0.32
CA HIS A 102 -4.14 -1.48 -0.28
C HIS A 102 -4.11 -3.01 -0.12
N MET A 103 -4.37 -3.53 1.09
CA MET A 103 -4.39 -4.98 1.31
C MET A 103 -5.47 -5.67 0.47
N ALA A 104 -6.66 -5.09 0.39
CA ALA A 104 -7.76 -5.65 -0.38
C ALA A 104 -7.46 -5.70 -1.88
N ILE A 105 -6.91 -4.63 -2.43
CA ILE A 105 -6.55 -4.55 -3.85
C ILE A 105 -5.43 -5.53 -4.19
N PHE A 106 -4.39 -5.62 -3.37
CA PHE A 106 -3.28 -6.54 -3.60
C PHE A 106 -3.69 -8.01 -3.53
N GLN A 107 -4.51 -8.40 -2.53
CA GLN A 107 -4.94 -9.80 -2.43
C GLN A 107 -5.92 -10.20 -3.53
N LEU A 108 -6.60 -9.24 -4.17
CA LEU A 108 -7.41 -9.46 -5.36
C LEU A 108 -6.55 -9.64 -6.63
N GLY A 109 -5.27 -9.30 -6.58
CA GLY A 109 -4.38 -9.22 -7.74
C GLY A 109 -4.69 -8.03 -8.65
N ALA A 110 -5.41 -7.04 -8.15
CA ALA A 110 -5.63 -5.76 -8.80
C ALA A 110 -4.45 -4.80 -8.50
N VAL A 111 -4.44 -3.66 -9.16
CA VAL A 111 -3.38 -2.66 -9.04
C VAL A 111 -3.89 -1.47 -8.24
N ALA A 112 -3.30 -1.21 -7.08
CA ALA A 112 -3.61 -0.02 -6.31
C ALA A 112 -3.00 1.21 -6.98
N MET A 113 -3.81 2.26 -7.14
CA MET A 113 -3.37 3.56 -7.64
C MET A 113 -3.55 4.60 -6.53
N PRO A 114 -2.56 4.77 -5.65
CA PRO A 114 -2.62 5.81 -4.62
C PRO A 114 -2.51 7.19 -5.27
N LEU A 115 -3.41 8.08 -4.89
CA LEU A 115 -3.47 9.45 -5.38
C LEU A 115 -3.52 10.41 -4.19
N SER A 116 -2.75 11.48 -4.26
CA SER A 116 -2.75 12.48 -3.20
C SER A 116 -4.10 13.19 -3.11
N MET A 117 -4.59 13.36 -1.90
CA MET A 117 -5.80 14.13 -1.59
C MET A 117 -5.65 15.63 -1.97
N LEU A 118 -4.43 16.09 -2.24
CA LEU A 118 -4.14 17.45 -2.68
C LEU A 118 -4.32 17.65 -4.19
N PHE A 119 -4.63 16.60 -4.95
CA PHE A 119 -4.89 16.74 -6.38
C PHE A 119 -6.23 17.39 -6.63
N GLY A 120 -6.23 18.47 -7.44
CA GLY A 120 -7.43 19.08 -7.95
C GLY A 120 -8.10 18.22 -9.04
N PRO A 121 -9.32 18.63 -9.51
CA PRO A 121 -10.11 17.87 -10.47
C PRO A 121 -9.34 17.50 -11.75
N ASP A 122 -8.65 18.43 -12.39
CA ASP A 122 -7.89 18.18 -13.63
C ASP A 122 -6.81 17.10 -13.43
N ALA A 123 -6.13 17.15 -12.28
CA ALA A 123 -5.09 16.20 -11.96
C ALA A 123 -5.64 14.79 -11.69
N LEU A 124 -6.82 14.69 -11.08
CA LEU A 124 -7.55 13.45 -10.88
C LEU A 124 -8.09 12.91 -12.20
N GLU A 125 -8.76 13.75 -13.00
CA GLU A 125 -9.30 13.41 -14.31
C GLU A 125 -8.25 12.76 -15.21
N PHE A 126 -7.10 13.43 -15.35
CA PHE A 126 -6.01 12.89 -16.17
C PHE A 126 -5.63 11.47 -15.73
N ARG A 127 -5.39 11.26 -14.42
CA ARG A 127 -4.90 9.97 -13.91
C ARG A 127 -5.94 8.88 -13.96
N LEU A 128 -7.20 9.20 -13.70
CA LEU A 128 -8.31 8.25 -13.77
C LEU A 128 -8.53 7.76 -15.21
N ASN A 129 -8.45 8.67 -16.19
CA ASN A 129 -8.60 8.32 -17.60
C ASN A 129 -7.37 7.56 -18.14
N ASP A 130 -6.15 8.05 -17.88
CA ASP A 130 -4.92 7.43 -18.35
C ASP A 130 -4.73 6.01 -17.79
N SER A 131 -5.09 5.80 -16.51
CA SER A 131 -5.04 4.48 -15.89
C SER A 131 -6.22 3.58 -16.24
N ALA A 132 -7.30 4.11 -16.79
CA ALA A 132 -8.60 3.44 -16.92
C ALA A 132 -9.08 2.85 -15.59
N ALA A 133 -8.96 3.59 -14.48
CA ALA A 133 -9.42 3.15 -13.17
C ALA A 133 -10.94 2.97 -13.15
N ARG A 134 -11.40 1.82 -12.62
CA ARG A 134 -12.82 1.48 -12.59
C ARG A 134 -13.52 1.86 -11.30
N VAL A 135 -12.79 1.83 -10.20
CA VAL A 135 -13.29 2.15 -8.86
C VAL A 135 -12.37 3.18 -8.23
N ALA A 136 -12.93 4.14 -7.52
CA ALA A 136 -12.21 5.05 -6.65
C ALA A 136 -12.72 4.90 -5.22
N ILE A 137 -11.80 4.89 -4.25
CA ILE A 137 -12.07 4.90 -2.82
C ILE A 137 -11.59 6.25 -2.30
N VAL A 138 -12.47 7.02 -1.66
CA VAL A 138 -12.20 8.42 -1.35
C VAL A 138 -12.87 8.82 -0.03
N ASP A 139 -12.24 9.71 0.72
CA ASP A 139 -12.81 10.29 1.94
C ASP A 139 -13.20 11.78 1.76
N GLU A 140 -13.58 12.41 2.87
CA GLU A 140 -14.04 13.81 2.91
C GLU A 140 -13.00 14.82 2.39
N SER A 141 -11.72 14.48 2.40
CA SER A 141 -10.65 15.39 1.98
C SER A 141 -10.60 15.59 0.46
N ALA A 142 -11.09 14.62 -0.33
CA ALA A 142 -10.93 14.63 -1.77
C ALA A 142 -12.22 14.36 -2.56
N ILE A 143 -13.34 14.02 -1.89
CA ILE A 143 -14.60 13.64 -2.56
C ILE A 143 -15.09 14.72 -3.53
N THR A 144 -15.04 15.99 -3.15
CA THR A 144 -15.52 17.10 -3.99
C THR A 144 -14.73 17.18 -5.30
N ALA A 145 -13.40 17.17 -5.24
CA ALA A 145 -12.54 17.21 -6.42
C ALA A 145 -12.72 15.96 -7.30
N LEU A 146 -12.91 14.78 -6.67
CA LEU A 146 -13.13 13.54 -7.40
C LEU A 146 -14.46 13.56 -8.16
N LEU A 147 -15.55 14.04 -7.55
CA LEU A 147 -16.86 14.11 -8.18
C LEU A 147 -16.89 15.13 -9.32
N GLU A 148 -16.17 16.23 -9.19
CA GLU A 148 -15.99 17.20 -10.28
C GLU A 148 -15.24 16.57 -11.47
N ALA A 149 -14.15 15.84 -11.22
CA ALA A 149 -13.40 15.11 -12.24
C ALA A 149 -14.23 13.99 -12.91
N ARG A 150 -15.12 13.34 -12.14
CA ARG A 150 -15.87 12.14 -12.56
C ARG A 150 -16.68 12.37 -13.83
N GLY A 151 -17.23 13.58 -14.03
CA GLY A 151 -18.03 13.90 -15.22
C GLY A 151 -17.29 13.61 -16.53
N ASN A 152 -15.97 13.68 -16.53
CA ASN A 152 -15.09 13.44 -17.66
C ASN A 152 -14.35 12.09 -17.60
N CYS A 153 -14.73 11.22 -16.67
CA CYS A 153 -14.08 9.91 -16.46
C CYS A 153 -15.07 8.76 -16.75
N PRO A 154 -15.43 8.48 -18.00
CA PRO A 154 -16.43 7.46 -18.33
C PRO A 154 -16.05 6.04 -17.92
N GLY A 155 -14.76 5.76 -17.70
CA GLY A 155 -14.26 4.49 -17.20
C GLY A 155 -14.49 4.29 -15.70
N LEU A 156 -14.67 5.36 -14.92
CA LEU A 156 -14.87 5.30 -13.47
C LEU A 156 -16.32 4.91 -13.15
N SER A 157 -16.54 3.61 -12.94
CA SER A 157 -17.86 3.03 -12.74
C SER A 157 -18.42 3.26 -11.34
N HIS A 158 -17.56 3.25 -10.30
CA HIS A 158 -18.00 3.34 -8.90
C HIS A 158 -17.08 4.21 -8.06
N VAL A 159 -17.69 4.97 -7.14
CA VAL A 159 -17.03 5.75 -6.10
C VAL A 159 -17.50 5.23 -4.74
N ILE A 160 -16.55 4.69 -3.94
CA ILE A 160 -16.79 4.23 -2.57
C ILE A 160 -16.38 5.37 -1.64
N ALA A 161 -17.34 5.91 -0.93
CA ALA A 161 -17.16 7.05 -0.02
C ALA A 161 -16.88 6.57 1.41
N VAL A 162 -15.82 7.10 2.02
CA VAL A 162 -15.33 6.73 3.35
C VAL A 162 -15.62 7.86 4.33
N ALA A 163 -15.98 7.51 5.56
CA ALA A 163 -16.17 8.42 6.69
C ALA A 163 -17.03 9.65 6.38
N GLY A 164 -16.49 10.87 6.49
CA GLY A 164 -17.23 12.12 6.26
C GLY A 164 -17.71 12.33 4.82
N ALA A 165 -17.27 11.52 3.86
CA ALA A 165 -17.79 11.52 2.49
C ALA A 165 -19.05 10.66 2.31
N ALA A 166 -19.51 9.94 3.34
CA ALA A 166 -20.69 9.07 3.25
C ALA A 166 -21.91 9.81 2.69
N GLY A 167 -22.66 9.15 1.81
CA GLY A 167 -23.81 9.73 1.10
C GLY A 167 -23.45 10.58 -0.12
N GLN A 168 -22.18 10.79 -0.44
CA GLN A 168 -21.75 11.56 -1.60
C GLN A 168 -21.27 10.67 -2.78
N GLY A 169 -20.82 9.43 -2.48
CA GLY A 169 -20.43 8.45 -3.51
C GLY A 169 -21.59 7.57 -3.97
N ASP A 170 -21.27 6.57 -4.79
CA ASP A 170 -22.25 5.55 -5.20
C ASP A 170 -22.50 4.56 -4.06
N LEU A 171 -21.50 4.33 -3.23
CA LEU A 171 -21.52 3.38 -2.11
C LEU A 171 -20.88 4.01 -0.87
N ASP A 172 -21.52 3.78 0.28
CA ASP A 172 -20.91 4.11 1.57
C ASP A 172 -20.06 2.94 2.04
N TRP A 173 -18.79 3.19 2.35
CA TRP A 173 -17.84 2.20 2.82
C TRP A 173 -18.41 1.29 3.90
N THR A 174 -18.85 1.88 5.02
CA THR A 174 -19.29 1.10 6.19
C THR A 174 -20.48 0.20 5.87
N ALA A 175 -21.48 0.73 5.16
CA ALA A 175 -22.65 -0.04 4.77
C ALA A 175 -22.30 -1.13 3.75
N ALA A 176 -21.49 -0.80 2.73
CA ALA A 176 -21.17 -1.71 1.65
C ALA A 176 -20.28 -2.88 2.11
N ILE A 177 -19.20 -2.62 2.88
CA ILE A 177 -18.35 -3.70 3.38
C ILE A 177 -19.04 -4.51 4.49
N GLY A 178 -19.95 -3.90 5.27
CA GLY A 178 -20.71 -4.58 6.32
C GLY A 178 -21.56 -5.73 5.80
N GLN A 179 -21.96 -5.69 4.54
CA GLN A 179 -22.76 -6.74 3.87
C GLN A 179 -21.89 -7.86 3.27
N GLN A 180 -20.57 -7.72 3.27
CA GLN A 180 -19.67 -8.69 2.65
C GLN A 180 -19.15 -9.71 3.65
N ASP A 181 -18.83 -10.90 3.14
CA ASP A 181 -18.18 -11.95 3.94
C ASP A 181 -16.79 -11.47 4.40
N ALA A 182 -16.44 -11.80 5.64
CA ALA A 182 -15.13 -11.53 6.23
C ALA A 182 -14.05 -12.54 5.80
N SER A 183 -14.42 -13.56 5.03
CA SER A 183 -13.48 -14.50 4.42
C SER A 183 -13.26 -14.16 2.93
N PHE A 184 -12.03 -14.28 2.48
CA PHE A 184 -11.64 -14.12 1.09
C PHE A 184 -10.39 -14.96 0.81
N THR A 185 -10.40 -15.69 -0.30
CA THR A 185 -9.21 -16.42 -0.75
C THR A 185 -8.36 -15.52 -1.62
N ALA A 186 -7.22 -15.08 -1.09
CA ALA A 186 -6.28 -14.25 -1.83
C ALA A 186 -5.83 -14.95 -3.12
N ARG A 187 -5.77 -14.20 -4.20
CA ARG A 187 -5.29 -14.72 -5.50
C ARG A 187 -3.78 -14.90 -5.46
N ILE A 188 -3.31 -16.00 -5.99
CA ILE A 188 -1.88 -16.22 -6.20
C ILE A 188 -1.41 -15.26 -7.29
N THR A 189 -0.42 -14.43 -6.97
CA THR A 189 0.23 -13.51 -7.90
C THR A 189 1.68 -13.90 -8.12
N LYS A 190 2.19 -13.70 -9.33
CA LYS A 190 3.62 -13.78 -9.58
C LYS A 190 4.30 -12.54 -8.99
N ALA A 191 5.54 -12.68 -8.56
CA ALA A 191 6.32 -11.57 -8.01
C ALA A 191 6.47 -10.38 -8.98
N ASP A 192 6.45 -10.65 -10.29
CA ASP A 192 6.57 -9.64 -11.36
C ASP A 192 5.25 -8.97 -11.74
N GLU A 193 4.12 -9.43 -11.24
CA GLU A 193 2.84 -8.78 -11.52
C GLU A 193 2.77 -7.41 -10.87
N ALA A 194 2.13 -6.47 -11.58
CA ALA A 194 1.93 -5.12 -11.08
C ALA A 194 1.04 -5.12 -9.82
N ALA A 195 1.50 -4.42 -8.80
CA ALA A 195 0.77 -4.19 -7.55
C ALA A 195 0.35 -2.74 -7.38
N LEU A 196 1.20 -1.80 -7.82
CA LEU A 196 0.98 -0.37 -7.68
C LEU A 196 1.12 0.33 -9.04
N LEU A 197 0.36 1.41 -9.20
CA LEU A 197 0.54 2.40 -10.25
C LEU A 197 0.76 3.77 -9.61
N VAL A 198 1.98 4.28 -9.67
CA VAL A 198 2.36 5.56 -9.08
C VAL A 198 2.64 6.57 -10.17
N TYR A 199 1.99 7.74 -10.11
CA TYR A 199 2.21 8.82 -11.05
C TYR A 199 3.34 9.74 -10.60
N THR A 200 4.29 9.97 -11.47
CA THR A 200 5.39 10.91 -11.25
C THR A 200 5.26 12.13 -12.15
N SER A 201 5.74 13.27 -11.71
CA SER A 201 5.64 14.55 -12.46
C SER A 201 6.40 14.56 -13.78
N GLY A 202 7.26 13.58 -14.03
CA GLY A 202 8.12 13.59 -15.22
C GLY A 202 8.94 14.90 -15.33
N THR A 203 10.04 14.89 -16.05
CA THR A 203 10.82 16.11 -16.33
C THR A 203 10.25 16.94 -17.46
N THR A 204 9.43 16.34 -18.31
CA THR A 204 8.81 16.99 -19.48
C THR A 204 7.45 16.35 -19.79
N GLY A 205 6.43 17.17 -20.01
CA GLY A 205 5.09 16.74 -20.42
C GLY A 205 4.17 16.29 -19.25
N PRO A 206 3.07 15.60 -19.56
CA PRO A 206 2.09 15.17 -18.58
C PRO A 206 2.68 14.15 -17.60
N PRO A 207 2.04 13.95 -16.42
CA PRO A 207 2.44 12.92 -15.47
C PRO A 207 2.50 11.53 -16.11
N LYS A 208 3.45 10.71 -15.67
CA LYS A 208 3.64 9.34 -16.18
C LYS A 208 3.35 8.34 -15.09
N GLY A 209 2.55 7.32 -15.40
CA GLY A 209 2.27 6.21 -14.51
C GLY A 209 3.39 5.16 -14.56
N ALA A 210 3.99 4.87 -13.41
CA ALA A 210 4.98 3.81 -13.25
C ALA A 210 4.31 2.58 -12.60
N LEU A 211 4.29 1.45 -13.29
CA LEU A 211 3.84 0.18 -12.74
C LEU A 211 4.94 -0.43 -11.86
N ILE A 212 4.61 -0.70 -10.62
CA ILE A 212 5.52 -1.27 -9.63
C ILE A 212 5.06 -2.68 -9.31
N PRO A 213 5.90 -3.72 -9.51
CA PRO A 213 5.53 -5.10 -9.25
C PRO A 213 5.54 -5.44 -7.76
N HIS A 214 4.86 -6.54 -7.38
CA HIS A 214 4.85 -7.04 -6.01
C HIS A 214 6.26 -7.21 -5.43
N ARG A 215 7.21 -7.74 -6.19
CA ARG A 215 8.60 -7.94 -5.75
C ARG A 215 9.36 -6.66 -5.37
N ALA A 216 8.88 -5.49 -5.78
CA ALA A 216 9.53 -4.23 -5.42
C ALA A 216 9.60 -4.03 -3.91
N LEU A 217 8.62 -4.55 -3.14
CA LEU A 217 8.70 -4.54 -1.70
C LEU A 217 9.97 -5.25 -1.19
N ILE A 218 10.26 -6.46 -1.69
CA ILE A 218 11.46 -7.21 -1.30
C ILE A 218 12.72 -6.38 -1.59
N GLY A 219 12.77 -5.73 -2.77
CA GLY A 219 13.87 -4.85 -3.15
C GLY A 219 14.10 -3.69 -2.19
N ASN A 220 13.04 -3.21 -1.58
CA ASN A 220 13.07 -2.06 -0.68
C ASN A 220 13.46 -2.41 0.76
N LEU A 221 13.18 -3.65 1.23
CA LEU A 221 13.36 -4.05 2.62
C LEU A 221 14.80 -3.88 3.13
N THR A 222 15.81 -4.14 2.31
CA THR A 222 17.21 -4.02 2.72
C THR A 222 17.56 -2.57 3.04
N GLY A 223 17.16 -1.63 2.18
CA GLY A 223 17.35 -0.20 2.40
C GLY A 223 16.61 0.28 3.65
N PHE A 224 15.37 -0.16 3.81
CA PHE A 224 14.56 0.15 4.98
C PHE A 224 15.24 -0.32 6.28
N VAL A 225 15.61 -1.59 6.39
CA VAL A 225 16.25 -2.15 7.57
C VAL A 225 17.54 -1.42 7.91
N CYS A 226 18.39 -1.16 6.92
CA CYS A 226 19.65 -0.43 7.13
C CYS A 226 19.42 1.01 7.62
N SER A 227 18.43 1.71 7.05
CA SER A 227 18.13 3.11 7.41
C SER A 227 17.44 3.23 8.78
N GLN A 228 16.76 2.18 9.23
CA GLN A 228 16.02 2.14 10.50
C GLN A 228 16.78 1.38 11.61
N ASN A 229 18.11 1.45 11.61
CA ASN A 229 18.95 0.82 12.62
C ASN A 229 18.60 -0.67 12.86
N TRP A 230 18.51 -1.43 11.77
CA TRP A 230 18.21 -2.88 11.69
C TRP A 230 16.75 -3.27 11.95
N PHE A 231 15.91 -2.39 12.46
CA PHE A 231 14.47 -2.60 12.65
C PHE A 231 14.11 -3.92 13.35
N ASP A 232 14.90 -4.30 14.39
CA ASP A 232 14.85 -5.61 15.03
C ASP A 232 14.06 -5.67 16.35
N GLY A 233 13.62 -4.50 16.87
CA GLY A 233 12.85 -4.43 18.12
C GLY A 233 11.44 -5.03 17.97
N ASP A 234 11.05 -5.91 18.91
CA ASP A 234 9.72 -6.56 18.87
C ASP A 234 8.56 -5.59 19.08
N ASP A 235 8.74 -4.55 19.88
CA ASP A 235 7.74 -3.53 20.20
C ASP A 235 7.92 -2.24 19.36
N THR A 236 8.55 -2.35 18.18
CA THR A 236 8.83 -1.19 17.34
C THR A 236 7.53 -0.58 16.82
N VAL A 237 7.37 0.73 17.06
CA VAL A 237 6.35 1.58 16.45
C VAL A 237 7.05 2.43 15.38
N PHE A 238 6.56 2.37 14.16
CA PHE A 238 7.08 3.18 13.07
C PHE A 238 6.06 4.23 12.67
N TRP A 239 6.49 5.47 12.65
CA TRP A 239 5.69 6.59 12.19
C TRP A 239 6.46 7.41 11.14
N SER A 240 5.73 7.87 10.13
CA SER A 240 6.26 8.76 9.09
C SER A 240 5.20 9.78 8.69
N PRO A 241 5.57 11.07 8.52
CA PRO A 241 4.66 12.08 8.00
C PRO A 241 4.46 11.98 6.48
N ALA A 242 5.19 11.10 5.80
CA ALA A 242 5.13 10.97 4.35
C ALA A 242 3.77 10.41 3.91
N ASP A 243 3.10 11.11 3.00
CA ASP A 243 1.82 10.70 2.42
C ASP A 243 1.94 9.34 1.71
N TRP A 244 1.00 8.43 1.99
CA TRP A 244 0.96 7.09 1.39
C TRP A 244 0.56 7.10 -0.09
N ALA A 245 0.23 8.25 -0.65
CA ALA A 245 0.11 8.43 -2.10
C ALA A 245 1.46 8.35 -2.83
N TRP A 246 2.57 8.39 -2.10
CA TRP A 246 3.93 8.35 -2.64
C TRP A 246 4.72 7.15 -2.13
N THR A 247 5.74 6.75 -2.90
CA THR A 247 6.61 5.63 -2.54
C THR A 247 7.22 5.80 -1.15
N GLY A 248 7.65 7.01 -0.77
CA GLY A 248 8.24 7.29 0.55
C GLY A 248 7.30 6.96 1.73
N GLY A 249 6.01 7.24 1.61
CA GLY A 249 5.03 6.89 2.64
C GLY A 249 4.56 5.44 2.57
N LEU A 250 4.30 4.95 1.36
CA LEU A 250 3.74 3.62 1.18
C LEU A 250 4.81 2.52 1.20
N MET A 251 5.83 2.65 0.34
CA MET A 251 6.85 1.62 0.13
C MET A 251 7.98 1.69 1.15
N ASP A 252 8.26 2.89 1.71
CA ASP A 252 9.36 3.09 2.65
C ASP A 252 8.89 3.25 4.11
N ALA A 253 7.58 3.19 4.38
CA ALA A 253 7.03 3.26 5.73
C ALA A 253 5.98 2.16 5.96
N LEU A 254 4.76 2.29 5.43
CA LEU A 254 3.65 1.38 5.74
C LEU A 254 3.99 -0.08 5.43
N LEU A 255 4.31 -0.38 4.16
CA LEU A 255 4.46 -1.77 3.73
C LEU A 255 5.66 -2.49 4.37
N PRO A 256 6.86 -1.89 4.52
CA PRO A 256 7.94 -2.52 5.26
C PRO A 256 7.61 -2.77 6.74
N THR A 257 6.97 -1.82 7.41
CA THR A 257 6.55 -1.96 8.80
C THR A 257 5.61 -3.16 8.97
N LEU A 258 4.57 -3.24 8.14
CA LEU A 258 3.65 -4.37 8.13
C LEU A 258 4.34 -5.68 7.71
N TYR A 259 5.30 -5.63 6.79
CA TYR A 259 6.08 -6.81 6.41
C TYR A 259 6.81 -7.42 7.60
N PHE A 260 7.39 -6.62 8.48
CA PHE A 260 8.06 -7.10 9.68
C PHE A 260 7.10 -7.40 10.86
N GLY A 261 5.80 -7.27 10.67
CA GLY A 261 4.81 -7.52 11.71
C GLY A 261 4.85 -6.50 12.83
N ARG A 262 5.21 -5.25 12.51
CA ARG A 262 5.23 -4.11 13.43
C ARG A 262 4.04 -3.19 13.19
N GLN A 263 3.94 -2.14 14.01
CA GLN A 263 2.84 -1.18 13.96
C GLN A 263 3.30 0.22 13.53
#